data_9d61d87f35374b630af4c55cdf27e9b2
#
_entry.id   9d61d87f35374b630af4c55cdf27e9b2
#
_cell.length_a   1.000
_cell.length_b   1.000
_cell.length_c   1.000
_cell.angle_alpha   90.00
_cell.angle_beta   90.00
_cell.angle_gamma   90.00
#
_symmetry.space_group_name_H-M   'P 1'
#
loop_
_entity.id
_entity.type
_entity.pdbx_description
1 polymer ?
#
loop_
_entity_poly.entity_id
_entity_poly.type
_entity_poly.pdbx_seq_one_letter_code
_entity_poly.pdbx_strand_id
1 'polypeptide(L)'
;MRDKKRLTARSGFLATIVLFIALQTGCASIRGQQYHHFSTPTPIEENQTLILGFLGGRENWNESSRGVRQLAMKIDSMNLPDVHIETLENRKRDLAMELILNSFDSNQDGYLDERERGSARLIMFGHSLGGAAVVKVSNNLNNLNIPVLLTVQIDSVGFTYDDHVIPPNVKRAANLFQLDGWLLVGEDEIFAQDPNKTRIIANVKFDYTEKEIDMSGVPWKRRLLSVPHSKMDADPEVWSTVEKLILSEIGDTKLGILAEERVVDPGPDPRG
;
A
#
# COMPACT_ATOMS: atom_id res chain seq x y z
N MET A 1 12.68 14.20 41.45
CA MET A 1 13.36 15.16 40.57
C MET A 1 13.90 14.55 39.25
N ARG A 2 13.77 13.24 39.03
CA ARG A 2 14.23 12.56 37.76
C ARG A 2 13.20 12.55 36.63
N ASP A 3 11.91 12.63 36.92
CA ASP A 3 10.85 12.47 35.86
C ASP A 3 10.59 13.74 35.03
N LYS A 4 10.82 14.93 35.57
CA LYS A 4 10.63 16.18 34.81
C LYS A 4 11.65 16.40 33.68
N LYS A 5 12.89 15.87 33.83
CA LYS A 5 13.92 15.99 32.77
C LYS A 5 13.69 15.04 31.59
N ARG A 6 12.97 13.92 31.80
CA ARG A 6 12.64 12.99 30.71
C ARG A 6 11.47 13.50 29.84
N LEU A 7 10.50 14.22 30.44
CA LEU A 7 9.38 14.78 29.67
C LEU A 7 9.81 15.96 28.77
N THR A 8 10.69 16.82 29.26
CA THR A 8 11.19 17.96 28.46
C THR A 8 12.12 17.53 27.33
N ALA A 9 12.88 16.44 27.49
CA ALA A 9 13.71 15.88 26.43
C ALA A 9 12.86 15.25 25.30
N ARG A 10 11.77 14.55 25.67
CA ARG A 10 10.86 13.96 24.67
C ARG A 10 10.08 15.00 23.87
N SER A 11 9.60 16.07 24.50
CA SER A 11 8.89 17.15 23.78
C SER A 11 9.81 17.95 22.85
N GLY A 12 11.04 18.21 23.26
CA GLY A 12 12.03 18.87 22.40
C GLY A 12 12.43 18.01 21.20
N PHE A 13 12.53 16.70 21.39
CA PHE A 13 12.89 15.74 20.36
C PHE A 13 11.79 15.54 19.30
N LEU A 14 10.51 15.44 19.74
CA LEU A 14 9.37 15.42 18.83
C LEU A 14 9.26 16.71 17.99
N ALA A 15 9.48 17.87 18.60
CA ALA A 15 9.48 19.14 17.87
C ALA A 15 10.58 19.21 16.82
N THR A 16 11.76 18.65 17.10
CA THR A 16 12.87 18.59 16.15
C THR A 16 12.59 17.63 14.99
N ILE A 17 11.95 16.50 15.23
CA ILE A 17 11.54 15.54 14.19
C ILE A 17 10.48 16.17 13.27
N VAL A 18 9.47 16.84 13.84
CA VAL A 18 8.43 17.55 13.07
C VAL A 18 9.04 18.67 12.23
N LEU A 19 9.99 19.40 12.75
CA LEU A 19 10.68 20.49 12.04
C LEU A 19 11.59 19.93 10.93
N PHE A 20 12.25 18.77 11.12
CA PHE A 20 13.11 18.17 10.11
C PHE A 20 12.31 17.55 8.95
N ILE A 21 11.13 16.99 9.21
CA ILE A 21 10.19 16.53 8.18
C ILE A 21 9.66 17.73 7.36
N ALA A 22 9.52 18.91 7.98
CA ALA A 22 9.11 20.14 7.29
C ALA A 22 10.20 20.71 6.35
N LEU A 23 11.47 20.44 6.59
CA LEU A 23 12.59 20.96 5.77
C LEU A 23 12.91 20.12 4.52
N GLN A 24 12.20 19.02 4.25
CA GLN A 24 12.34 18.21 3.03
C GLN A 24 11.55 18.77 1.83
N THR A 25 11.40 20.07 1.72
CA THR A 25 10.86 20.71 0.52
C THR A 25 11.89 20.75 -0.60
N GLY A 26 12.07 19.63 -1.30
CA GLY A 26 12.35 19.71 -2.74
C GLY A 26 11.09 20.21 -3.42
N CYS A 27 11.20 20.90 -4.55
CA CYS A 27 10.07 21.49 -5.29
C CYS A 27 8.95 20.49 -5.53
N ALA A 28 8.13 20.20 -4.50
CA ALA A 28 6.86 19.56 -4.67
C ALA A 28 5.97 20.55 -5.40
N SER A 29 5.41 20.17 -6.54
CA SER A 29 4.41 20.97 -7.22
C SER A 29 3.41 21.44 -6.18
N ILE A 30 3.17 22.76 -6.14
CA ILE A 30 2.36 23.43 -5.10
C ILE A 30 0.95 22.84 -5.01
N ARG A 31 0.52 22.08 -6.03
CA ARG A 31 -0.80 21.45 -6.12
C ARG A 31 -0.84 19.95 -5.77
N GLY A 32 0.31 19.23 -5.74
CA GLY A 32 0.36 17.77 -5.56
C GLY A 32 -0.34 16.98 -6.68
N GLN A 33 -0.57 15.69 -6.46
CA GLN A 33 -1.29 14.83 -7.38
C GLN A 33 -2.76 15.27 -7.52
N GLN A 34 -3.30 15.14 -8.75
CA GLN A 34 -4.70 15.42 -9.10
C GLN A 34 -5.26 14.23 -9.89
N TYR A 35 -6.58 14.12 -9.99
CA TYR A 35 -7.27 12.98 -10.62
C TYR A 35 -6.82 12.72 -12.07
N HIS A 36 -6.63 13.76 -12.87
CA HIS A 36 -6.19 13.63 -14.26
C HIS A 36 -4.76 13.08 -14.46
N HIS A 37 -4.02 12.83 -13.38
CA HIS A 37 -2.72 12.14 -13.44
C HIS A 37 -2.86 10.62 -13.45
N PHE A 38 -4.05 10.08 -13.19
CA PHE A 38 -4.30 8.66 -13.35
C PHE A 38 -4.48 8.28 -14.82
N SER A 39 -3.96 7.11 -15.17
CA SER A 39 -4.11 6.50 -16.50
C SER A 39 -5.21 5.45 -16.55
N THR A 40 -5.60 4.96 -15.37
CA THR A 40 -6.64 3.94 -15.20
C THR A 40 -7.99 4.46 -15.74
N PRO A 41 -8.65 3.73 -16.66
CA PRO A 41 -10.01 4.08 -17.09
C PRO A 41 -11.00 3.97 -15.92
N THR A 42 -12.05 4.77 -15.95
CA THR A 42 -13.11 4.72 -14.93
C THR A 42 -14.49 4.79 -15.59
N PRO A 43 -15.33 3.77 -15.39
CA PRO A 43 -15.05 2.54 -14.64
C PRO A 43 -14.04 1.61 -15.36
N ILE A 44 -13.46 0.68 -14.61
CA ILE A 44 -12.75 -0.48 -15.18
C ILE A 44 -13.76 -1.57 -15.53
N GLU A 45 -13.37 -2.53 -16.36
CA GLU A 45 -14.22 -3.65 -16.70
C GLU A 45 -14.40 -4.62 -15.52
N GLU A 46 -15.50 -5.36 -15.53
CA GLU A 46 -15.78 -6.37 -14.50
C GLU A 46 -14.64 -7.41 -14.46
N ASN A 47 -14.26 -7.84 -13.27
CA ASN A 47 -13.14 -8.74 -13.01
C ASN A 47 -11.72 -8.16 -13.21
N GLN A 48 -11.56 -6.92 -13.62
CA GLN A 48 -10.26 -6.27 -13.63
C GLN A 48 -9.82 -5.88 -12.22
N THR A 49 -8.51 -5.87 -12.01
CA THR A 49 -7.88 -5.58 -10.72
C THR A 49 -7.26 -4.20 -10.71
N LEU A 50 -7.60 -3.39 -9.71
CA LEU A 50 -6.94 -2.13 -9.43
C LEU A 50 -5.86 -2.32 -8.36
N ILE A 51 -4.65 -1.88 -8.65
CA ILE A 51 -3.51 -1.92 -7.73
C ILE A 51 -3.09 -0.49 -7.40
N LEU A 52 -3.00 -0.15 -6.12
CA LEU A 52 -2.59 1.17 -5.66
C LEU A 52 -1.33 1.10 -4.80
N GLY A 53 -0.28 1.81 -5.24
CA GLY A 53 0.97 1.96 -4.52
C GLY A 53 1.08 3.33 -3.83
N PHE A 54 1.21 3.38 -2.50
CA PHE A 54 1.31 4.61 -1.73
C PHE A 54 2.77 4.94 -1.39
N LEU A 55 3.25 6.09 -1.86
CA LEU A 55 4.60 6.57 -1.57
C LEU A 55 4.70 7.10 -0.14
N GLY A 56 5.91 7.03 0.42
CA GLY A 56 6.22 7.49 1.77
C GLY A 56 6.42 9.01 1.87
N GLY A 57 6.66 9.50 3.08
CA GLY A 57 7.08 10.87 3.36
C GLY A 57 6.25 11.94 2.64
N ARG A 58 6.96 12.90 2.05
CA ARG A 58 6.39 13.93 1.16
C ARG A 58 6.76 13.68 -0.31
N GLU A 59 6.91 12.42 -0.68
CA GLU A 59 7.27 12.00 -2.03
C GLU A 59 6.14 12.31 -3.00
N ASN A 60 6.51 12.66 -4.23
CA ASN A 60 5.55 12.84 -5.30
C ASN A 60 5.18 11.47 -5.89
N TRP A 61 3.94 11.33 -6.36
CA TRP A 61 3.41 10.11 -6.93
C TRP A 61 4.24 9.51 -8.09
N ASN A 62 4.95 10.36 -8.85
CA ASN A 62 5.76 10.00 -10.02
C ASN A 62 7.28 9.95 -9.74
N GLU A 63 7.69 9.91 -8.48
CA GLU A 63 9.13 9.88 -8.13
C GLU A 63 9.75 8.52 -8.43
N SER A 64 10.34 8.37 -9.61
CA SER A 64 10.87 7.12 -10.16
C SER A 64 12.02 6.51 -9.36
N SER A 65 12.65 7.25 -8.45
CA SER A 65 13.70 6.73 -7.56
C SER A 65 13.15 5.93 -6.36
N ARG A 66 11.81 5.82 -6.22
CA ARG A 66 11.18 5.14 -5.09
C ARG A 66 10.77 3.72 -5.42
N GLY A 67 11.04 2.81 -4.47
CA GLY A 67 10.72 1.41 -4.66
C GLY A 67 9.25 1.16 -4.96
N VAL A 68 8.31 1.88 -4.32
CA VAL A 68 6.87 1.85 -4.65
C VAL A 68 6.64 2.17 -6.12
N ARG A 69 7.24 3.26 -6.63
CA ARG A 69 7.07 3.67 -8.03
C ARG A 69 7.76 2.71 -8.99
N GLN A 70 8.96 2.24 -8.64
CA GLN A 70 9.71 1.27 -9.46
C GLN A 70 8.92 -0.04 -9.62
N LEU A 71 8.34 -0.56 -8.53
CA LEU A 71 7.52 -1.76 -8.59
C LEU A 71 6.26 -1.52 -9.43
N ALA A 72 5.59 -0.39 -9.27
CA ALA A 72 4.43 -0.06 -10.09
C ALA A 72 4.78 -0.02 -11.58
N MET A 73 5.86 0.67 -11.95
CA MET A 73 6.33 0.72 -13.34
C MET A 73 6.72 -0.67 -13.87
N LYS A 74 7.30 -1.52 -13.04
CA LYS A 74 7.66 -2.89 -13.40
C LYS A 74 6.41 -3.73 -13.69
N ILE A 75 5.41 -3.70 -12.83
CA ILE A 75 4.15 -4.45 -13.03
C ILE A 75 3.40 -3.91 -14.26
N ASP A 76 3.33 -2.60 -14.43
CA ASP A 76 2.74 -1.95 -15.60
C ASP A 76 3.40 -2.43 -16.91
N SER A 77 4.75 -2.50 -16.93
CA SER A 77 5.52 -2.98 -18.08
C SER A 77 5.29 -4.46 -18.46
N MET A 78 4.72 -5.25 -17.54
CA MET A 78 4.35 -6.65 -17.84
C MET A 78 3.11 -6.73 -18.75
N ASN A 79 2.40 -5.63 -18.95
CA ASN A 79 1.18 -5.55 -19.75
C ASN A 79 0.19 -6.68 -19.42
N LEU A 80 -0.02 -6.92 -18.10
CA LEU A 80 -0.95 -7.94 -17.65
C LEU A 80 -2.36 -7.54 -18.06
N PRO A 81 -3.10 -8.40 -18.78
CA PRO A 81 -4.48 -8.13 -19.09
C PRO A 81 -5.27 -8.03 -17.77
N ASP A 82 -6.27 -7.18 -17.71
CA ASP A 82 -7.16 -7.02 -16.57
C ASP A 82 -6.49 -6.45 -15.29
N VAL A 83 -5.35 -5.76 -15.43
CA VAL A 83 -4.64 -5.15 -14.31
C VAL A 83 -4.36 -3.69 -14.59
N HIS A 84 -4.81 -2.83 -13.68
CA HIS A 84 -4.50 -1.41 -13.65
C HIS A 84 -3.68 -1.10 -12.40
N ILE A 85 -2.61 -0.31 -12.55
CA ILE A 85 -1.75 0.05 -11.42
C ILE A 85 -1.47 1.55 -11.40
N GLU A 86 -1.68 2.16 -10.24
CA GLU A 86 -1.42 3.57 -10.02
C GLU A 86 -0.56 3.79 -8.78
N THR A 87 0.16 4.90 -8.75
CA THR A 87 0.90 5.35 -7.58
C THR A 87 0.34 6.65 -7.03
N LEU A 88 0.30 6.75 -5.69
CA LEU A 88 -0.31 7.87 -4.99
C LEU A 88 0.60 8.44 -3.90
N GLU A 89 0.46 9.72 -3.67
CA GLU A 89 1.02 10.37 -2.49
C GLU A 89 0.22 9.95 -1.24
N ASN A 90 0.89 9.49 -0.17
CA ASN A 90 0.22 9.03 1.07
C ASN A 90 -0.77 10.06 1.66
N ARG A 91 -0.56 11.34 1.40
CA ARG A 91 -1.41 12.45 1.83
C ARG A 91 -2.68 12.65 0.99
N LYS A 92 -2.78 11.98 -0.16
CA LYS A 92 -3.89 12.08 -1.13
C LYS A 92 -4.86 10.90 -1.02
N ARG A 93 -5.20 10.52 0.22
CA ARG A 93 -6.12 9.40 0.48
C ARG A 93 -7.53 9.63 -0.05
N ASP A 94 -7.99 10.89 -0.04
CA ASP A 94 -9.30 11.24 -0.61
C ASP A 94 -9.30 11.00 -2.14
N LEU A 95 -8.18 11.33 -2.82
CA LEU A 95 -8.02 11.06 -4.24
C LEU A 95 -7.96 9.55 -4.53
N ALA A 96 -7.37 8.75 -3.63
CA ALA A 96 -7.40 7.30 -3.73
C ALA A 96 -8.83 6.76 -3.59
N MET A 97 -9.60 7.27 -2.64
CA MET A 97 -11.01 6.90 -2.47
C MET A 97 -11.84 7.25 -3.71
N GLU A 98 -11.64 8.46 -4.27
CA GLU A 98 -12.30 8.88 -5.51
C GLU A 98 -11.98 7.93 -6.67
N LEU A 99 -10.71 7.57 -6.87
CA LEU A 99 -10.31 6.63 -7.91
C LEU A 99 -10.95 5.26 -7.71
N ILE A 100 -10.91 4.71 -6.48
CA ILE A 100 -11.49 3.40 -6.16
C ILE A 100 -13.00 3.39 -6.46
N LEU A 101 -13.73 4.39 -5.97
CA LEU A 101 -15.17 4.47 -6.19
C LEU A 101 -15.50 4.57 -7.68
N ASN A 102 -14.87 5.47 -8.42
CA ASN A 102 -15.11 5.64 -9.84
C ASN A 102 -14.67 4.41 -10.67
N SER A 103 -13.66 3.65 -10.21
CA SER A 103 -13.18 2.46 -10.92
C SER A 103 -14.19 1.30 -10.84
N PHE A 104 -14.93 1.18 -9.75
CA PHE A 104 -15.85 0.06 -9.53
C PHE A 104 -17.33 0.43 -9.70
N ASP A 105 -17.66 1.70 -9.92
CA ASP A 105 -19.00 2.19 -10.24
C ASP A 105 -19.32 1.94 -11.72
N SER A 106 -19.74 0.73 -12.03
CA SER A 106 -19.95 0.26 -13.41
C SER A 106 -21.15 0.93 -14.09
N ASN A 107 -22.16 1.32 -13.32
CA ASN A 107 -23.36 1.99 -13.81
C ASN A 107 -23.26 3.53 -13.78
N GLN A 108 -22.19 4.07 -13.15
CA GLN A 108 -21.89 5.51 -13.05
C GLN A 108 -22.99 6.32 -12.35
N ASP A 109 -23.65 5.73 -11.33
CA ASP A 109 -24.67 6.43 -10.55
C ASP A 109 -24.11 7.15 -9.32
N GLY A 110 -22.80 7.02 -9.07
CA GLY A 110 -22.07 7.66 -7.97
C GLY A 110 -22.05 6.85 -6.67
N TYR A 111 -22.56 5.62 -6.68
CA TYR A 111 -22.62 4.72 -5.55
C TYR A 111 -22.21 3.30 -5.97
N LEU A 112 -21.53 2.56 -5.09
CA LEU A 112 -21.33 1.13 -5.33
C LEU A 112 -22.45 0.33 -4.70
N ASP A 113 -23.22 -0.37 -5.52
CA ASP A 113 -24.22 -1.32 -5.06
C ASP A 113 -23.58 -2.61 -4.50
N GLU A 114 -24.39 -3.58 -4.06
CA GLU A 114 -23.88 -4.83 -3.48
C GLU A 114 -23.11 -5.67 -4.51
N ARG A 115 -23.53 -5.70 -5.76
CA ARG A 115 -22.87 -6.43 -6.85
C ARG A 115 -21.53 -5.80 -7.17
N GLU A 116 -21.49 -4.49 -7.34
CA GLU A 116 -20.27 -3.72 -7.64
C GLU A 116 -19.23 -3.84 -6.52
N ARG A 117 -19.67 -3.74 -5.25
CA ARG A 117 -18.78 -4.02 -4.12
C ARG A 117 -18.28 -5.46 -4.12
N GLY A 118 -19.15 -6.42 -4.40
CA GLY A 118 -18.81 -7.85 -4.43
C GLY A 118 -17.79 -8.20 -5.53
N SER A 119 -17.83 -7.51 -6.67
CA SER A 119 -16.91 -7.68 -7.79
C SER A 119 -15.62 -6.87 -7.68
N ALA A 120 -15.52 -5.93 -6.73
CA ALA A 120 -14.35 -5.07 -6.58
C ALA A 120 -13.08 -5.88 -6.24
N ARG A 121 -12.03 -5.69 -7.06
CA ARG A 121 -10.73 -6.36 -6.93
C ARG A 121 -9.64 -5.33 -6.69
N LEU A 122 -9.37 -5.06 -5.43
CA LEU A 122 -8.43 -4.02 -5.01
C LEU A 122 -7.24 -4.63 -4.29
N ILE A 123 -6.03 -4.25 -4.70
CA ILE A 123 -4.76 -4.53 -4.03
C ILE A 123 -4.11 -3.21 -3.66
N MET A 124 -3.58 -3.09 -2.44
CA MET A 124 -2.88 -1.88 -2.00
C MET A 124 -1.55 -2.23 -1.34
N PHE A 125 -0.53 -1.44 -1.63
CA PHE A 125 0.77 -1.54 -0.97
C PHE A 125 1.36 -0.16 -0.70
N GLY A 126 2.27 -0.06 0.26
CA GLY A 126 2.87 1.24 0.57
C GLY A 126 4.05 1.16 1.50
N HIS A 127 5.00 2.07 1.33
CA HIS A 127 6.21 2.19 2.13
C HIS A 127 6.10 3.35 3.13
N SER A 128 6.59 3.16 4.36
CA SER A 128 6.65 4.22 5.38
C SER A 128 5.25 4.81 5.67
N LEU A 129 5.07 6.13 5.58
CA LEU A 129 3.75 6.78 5.69
C LEU A 129 2.75 6.27 4.63
N GLY A 130 3.24 5.66 3.54
CA GLY A 130 2.41 4.98 2.54
C GLY A 130 1.78 3.70 3.08
N GLY A 131 2.50 2.94 3.91
CA GLY A 131 1.95 1.77 4.60
C GLY A 131 0.80 2.15 5.55
N ALA A 132 0.99 3.18 6.37
CA ALA A 132 -0.09 3.72 7.20
C ALA A 132 -1.28 4.26 6.38
N ALA A 133 -1.02 4.84 5.20
CA ALA A 133 -2.09 5.27 4.29
C ALA A 133 -2.91 4.09 3.77
N VAL A 134 -2.27 2.95 3.45
CA VAL A 134 -2.96 1.70 3.04
C VAL A 134 -3.98 1.28 4.09
N VAL A 135 -3.57 1.21 5.36
CA VAL A 135 -4.49 0.81 6.46
C VAL A 135 -5.60 1.82 6.64
N LYS A 136 -5.31 3.11 6.55
CA LYS A 136 -6.31 4.16 6.69
C LYS A 136 -7.35 4.14 5.56
N VAL A 137 -6.93 3.93 4.31
CA VAL A 137 -7.84 3.75 3.17
C VAL A 137 -8.66 2.47 3.35
N SER A 138 -8.04 1.36 3.78
CA SER A 138 -8.75 0.11 4.08
C SER A 138 -9.86 0.29 5.12
N ASN A 139 -9.61 1.08 6.19
CA ASN A 139 -10.64 1.39 7.18
C ASN A 139 -11.79 2.23 6.61
N ASN A 140 -11.49 3.21 5.73
CA ASN A 140 -12.53 3.98 5.05
C ASN A 140 -13.38 3.07 4.14
N LEU A 141 -12.75 2.17 3.41
CA LEU A 141 -13.43 1.17 2.56
C LEU A 141 -14.24 0.17 3.39
N ASN A 142 -13.77 -0.20 4.59
CA ASN A 142 -14.53 -1.05 5.51
C ASN A 142 -15.86 -0.42 5.92
N ASN A 143 -15.89 0.89 6.15
CA ASN A 143 -17.12 1.62 6.45
C ASN A 143 -18.13 1.63 5.28
N LEU A 144 -17.65 1.39 4.05
CA LEU A 144 -18.45 1.31 2.83
C LEU A 144 -18.72 -0.15 2.40
N ASN A 145 -18.26 -1.14 3.18
CA ASN A 145 -18.30 -2.57 2.86
C ASN A 145 -17.64 -2.92 1.52
N ILE A 146 -16.58 -2.22 1.14
CA ILE A 146 -15.80 -2.49 -0.07
C ILE A 146 -14.65 -3.43 0.30
N PRO A 147 -14.52 -4.61 -0.34
CA PRO A 147 -13.48 -5.56 -0.04
C PRO A 147 -12.12 -5.12 -0.59
N VAL A 148 -11.06 -5.56 0.07
CA VAL A 148 -9.66 -5.43 -0.36
C VAL A 148 -9.06 -6.84 -0.40
N LEU A 149 -8.51 -7.23 -1.55
CA LEU A 149 -7.93 -8.57 -1.72
C LEU A 149 -6.64 -8.74 -0.93
N LEU A 150 -5.73 -7.77 -1.07
CA LEU A 150 -4.43 -7.80 -0.42
C LEU A 150 -3.99 -6.39 -0.01
N THR A 151 -3.43 -6.30 1.19
CA THR A 151 -2.63 -5.14 1.62
C THR A 151 -1.20 -5.57 1.92
N VAL A 152 -0.21 -4.76 1.50
CA VAL A 152 1.19 -4.97 1.85
C VAL A 152 1.76 -3.70 2.44
N GLN A 153 2.15 -3.76 3.71
CA GLN A 153 2.85 -2.70 4.41
C GLN A 153 4.36 -2.95 4.33
N ILE A 154 5.13 -1.93 3.97
CA ILE A 154 6.58 -1.99 3.89
C ILE A 154 7.15 -0.92 4.81
N ASP A 155 7.77 -1.36 5.90
CA ASP A 155 8.35 -0.52 6.97
C ASP A 155 7.41 0.65 7.33
N SER A 156 6.15 0.30 7.59
CA SER A 156 5.05 1.25 7.82
C SER A 156 5.32 2.08 9.06
N VAL A 157 4.99 3.37 9.00
CA VAL A 157 5.16 4.32 10.11
C VAL A 157 3.88 5.12 10.30
N GLY A 158 3.14 4.78 11.34
CA GLY A 158 1.89 5.44 11.73
C GLY A 158 2.08 6.40 12.90
N PHE A 159 2.55 7.64 12.69
CA PHE A 159 2.81 8.58 13.80
C PHE A 159 1.58 8.94 14.65
N THR A 160 0.41 8.98 14.06
CA THR A 160 -0.84 9.44 14.72
C THR A 160 -1.99 8.46 14.53
N TYR A 161 -1.70 7.31 13.98
CA TYR A 161 -2.69 6.32 13.59
C TYR A 161 -2.13 4.92 13.86
N ASP A 162 -2.94 4.09 14.47
CA ASP A 162 -2.63 2.68 14.68
C ASP A 162 -2.80 1.94 13.35
N ASP A 163 -1.68 1.58 12.73
CA ASP A 163 -1.61 0.84 11.47
C ASP A 163 -1.21 -0.63 11.66
N HIS A 164 -1.23 -1.11 12.91
CA HIS A 164 -1.04 -2.53 13.22
C HIS A 164 -2.30 -3.37 12.97
N VAL A 165 -3.49 -2.78 13.15
CA VAL A 165 -4.75 -3.51 13.11
C VAL A 165 -5.38 -3.43 11.75
N ILE A 166 -5.47 -4.57 11.06
CA ILE A 166 -6.01 -4.68 9.71
C ILE A 166 -7.53 -4.91 9.78
N PRO A 167 -8.35 -4.07 9.11
CA PRO A 167 -9.79 -4.15 9.16
C PRO A 167 -10.35 -5.38 8.44
N PRO A 168 -11.57 -5.84 8.79
CA PRO A 168 -12.13 -7.11 8.35
C PRO A 168 -12.58 -7.16 6.88
N ASN A 169 -12.56 -6.05 6.15
CA ASN A 169 -12.78 -6.03 4.71
C ASN A 169 -11.53 -6.42 3.91
N VAL A 170 -10.36 -6.52 4.53
CA VAL A 170 -9.12 -6.99 3.91
C VAL A 170 -9.06 -8.51 3.99
N LYS A 171 -8.98 -9.19 2.87
CA LYS A 171 -8.91 -10.67 2.84
C LYS A 171 -7.54 -11.18 3.29
N ARG A 172 -6.46 -10.60 2.76
CA ARG A 172 -5.08 -10.99 3.06
C ARG A 172 -4.23 -9.74 3.36
N ALA A 173 -3.32 -9.85 4.32
CA ALA A 173 -2.40 -8.76 4.65
C ALA A 173 -1.00 -9.29 4.91
N ALA A 174 0.01 -8.53 4.49
CA ALA A 174 1.41 -8.80 4.73
C ALA A 174 2.12 -7.55 5.25
N ASN A 175 3.10 -7.75 6.12
CA ASN A 175 3.98 -6.71 6.64
C ASN A 175 5.43 -7.13 6.46
N LEU A 176 6.22 -6.24 5.87
CA LEU A 176 7.66 -6.35 5.73
C LEU A 176 8.26 -5.19 6.54
N PHE A 177 9.11 -5.49 7.52
CA PHE A 177 9.58 -4.48 8.47
C PHE A 177 11.05 -4.66 8.86
N GLN A 178 11.63 -3.64 9.49
CA GLN A 178 12.95 -3.67 10.11
C GLN A 178 12.89 -3.07 11.53
N LEU A 179 13.80 -3.49 12.40
CA LEU A 179 13.91 -3.00 13.79
C LEU A 179 15.28 -2.36 14.08
N ASP A 180 16.11 -2.16 13.05
CA ASP A 180 17.49 -1.71 13.21
C ASP A 180 17.61 -0.19 13.26
N GLY A 181 16.51 0.54 13.06
CA GLY A 181 16.44 2.00 13.11
C GLY A 181 16.40 2.52 14.56
N TRP A 182 17.08 3.63 14.83
CA TRP A 182 16.99 4.32 16.13
C TRP A 182 15.93 5.43 16.12
N LEU A 183 15.51 5.90 14.95
CA LEU A 183 14.61 7.03 14.77
C LEU A 183 13.28 6.64 14.08
N LEU A 184 13.39 5.88 12.99
CA LEU A 184 12.25 5.35 12.25
C LEU A 184 12.38 3.83 12.27
N VAL A 185 11.47 3.22 12.99
CA VAL A 185 11.30 1.76 13.09
C VAL A 185 9.92 1.49 12.56
N GLY A 186 9.80 0.59 11.61
CA GLY A 186 8.51 0.11 11.12
C GLY A 186 7.77 -0.66 12.20
N GLU A 187 6.48 -0.83 11.98
CA GLU A 187 5.66 -1.66 12.87
C GLU A 187 6.08 -3.13 12.76
N ASP A 188 6.37 -3.76 13.91
CA ASP A 188 6.94 -5.10 13.96
C ASP A 188 5.96 -6.18 13.53
N GLU A 189 4.72 -6.16 14.01
CA GLU A 189 3.69 -7.12 13.64
C GLU A 189 2.35 -6.44 13.38
N ILE A 190 1.65 -6.91 12.36
CA ILE A 190 0.27 -6.54 12.08
C ILE A 190 -0.67 -7.66 12.51
N PHE A 191 -1.88 -7.29 12.90
CA PHE A 191 -2.90 -8.21 13.42
C PHE A 191 -4.23 -8.01 12.69
N ALA A 192 -4.95 -9.11 12.49
CA ALA A 192 -6.32 -9.03 11.99
C ALA A 192 -7.28 -8.55 13.09
N GLN A 193 -8.11 -7.55 12.81
CA GLN A 193 -9.20 -7.15 13.70
C GLN A 193 -10.21 -8.30 13.88
N ASP A 194 -10.46 -9.07 12.81
CA ASP A 194 -11.25 -10.29 12.83
C ASP A 194 -10.49 -11.42 12.09
N PRO A 195 -9.86 -12.36 12.82
CA PRO A 195 -9.10 -13.44 12.21
C PRO A 195 -9.93 -14.43 11.35
N ASN A 196 -11.26 -14.39 11.44
CA ASN A 196 -12.13 -15.21 10.59
C ASN A 196 -12.33 -14.56 9.20
N LYS A 197 -12.08 -13.27 9.06
CA LYS A 197 -12.27 -12.50 7.83
C LYS A 197 -10.95 -12.11 7.17
N THR A 198 -9.94 -11.82 7.97
CA THR A 198 -8.62 -11.34 7.52
C THR A 198 -7.54 -12.35 7.86
N ARG A 199 -6.77 -12.78 6.86
CA ARG A 199 -5.60 -13.63 7.04
C ARG A 199 -4.32 -12.80 6.96
N ILE A 200 -3.55 -12.75 8.04
CA ILE A 200 -2.17 -12.27 8.00
C ILE A 200 -1.31 -13.36 7.37
N ILE A 201 -0.77 -13.09 6.17
CA ILE A 201 -0.01 -14.08 5.40
C ILE A 201 1.49 -13.97 5.62
N ALA A 202 1.96 -12.81 6.11
CA ALA A 202 3.37 -12.61 6.45
C ALA A 202 3.54 -11.44 7.44
N ASN A 203 4.46 -11.62 8.40
CA ASN A 203 5.17 -10.59 9.13
C ASN A 203 6.67 -10.92 8.95
N VAL A 204 7.36 -10.24 8.03
CA VAL A 204 8.74 -10.57 7.64
C VAL A 204 9.69 -9.49 8.10
N LYS A 205 10.61 -9.86 9.00
CA LYS A 205 11.69 -8.98 9.44
C LYS A 205 12.85 -9.01 8.44
N PHE A 206 13.31 -7.84 8.03
CA PHE A 206 14.56 -7.64 7.31
C PHE A 206 15.62 -7.08 8.26
N ASP A 207 16.81 -7.63 8.24
CA ASP A 207 17.94 -7.23 9.08
C ASP A 207 18.95 -6.45 8.24
N TYR A 208 19.23 -5.23 8.66
CA TYR A 208 20.16 -4.31 7.99
C TYR A 208 21.40 -4.01 8.82
N THR A 209 21.66 -4.76 9.89
CA THR A 209 22.86 -4.56 10.73
C THR A 209 24.13 -4.79 9.95
N GLU A 210 24.18 -5.84 9.11
CA GLU A 210 25.35 -6.18 8.29
C GLU A 210 25.06 -6.13 6.78
N LYS A 211 23.77 -6.04 6.38
CA LYS A 211 23.37 -6.05 4.97
C LYS A 211 23.74 -4.73 4.30
N GLU A 212 24.60 -4.80 3.28
CA GLU A 212 24.93 -3.66 2.42
C GLU A 212 23.91 -3.57 1.29
N ILE A 213 23.35 -2.37 1.10
CA ILE A 213 22.43 -2.04 0.02
C ILE A 213 23.01 -0.86 -0.75
N ASP A 214 22.97 -0.90 -2.07
CA ASP A 214 23.35 0.23 -2.92
C ASP A 214 22.40 1.40 -2.70
N MET A 215 22.94 2.41 -2.02
CA MET A 215 22.22 3.64 -1.69
C MET A 215 22.56 4.80 -2.63
N SER A 216 23.25 4.55 -3.73
CA SER A 216 23.73 5.61 -4.65
C SER A 216 22.58 6.47 -5.20
N GLY A 217 21.43 5.84 -5.50
CA GLY A 217 20.21 6.51 -5.95
C GLY A 217 19.41 7.23 -4.85
N VAL A 218 19.75 7.05 -3.56
CA VAL A 218 19.03 7.66 -2.43
C VAL A 218 19.64 9.01 -2.07
N PRO A 219 18.88 10.12 -2.06
CA PRO A 219 19.37 11.43 -1.68
C PRO A 219 20.01 11.43 -0.28
N TRP A 220 21.16 12.07 -0.12
CA TRP A 220 21.96 12.06 1.11
C TRP A 220 21.19 12.50 2.37
N LYS A 221 20.26 13.46 2.23
CA LYS A 221 19.39 13.93 3.33
C LYS A 221 18.55 12.82 3.93
N ARG A 222 18.10 11.86 3.12
CA ARG A 222 17.29 10.72 3.58
C ARG A 222 18.13 9.67 4.28
N ARG A 223 19.37 9.45 3.82
CA ARG A 223 20.31 8.54 4.47
C ARG A 223 20.63 8.96 5.91
N LEU A 224 20.56 10.28 6.21
CA LEU A 224 20.82 10.80 7.56
C LEU A 224 19.70 10.56 8.57
N LEU A 225 18.45 10.40 8.11
CA LEU A 225 17.28 10.26 9.01
C LEU A 225 17.14 8.87 9.60
N SER A 226 17.26 7.85 8.77
CA SER A 226 17.28 6.45 9.20
C SER A 226 17.85 5.60 8.08
N VAL A 227 19.05 5.08 8.29
CA VAL A 227 19.75 4.26 7.27
C VAL A 227 18.98 2.96 7.00
N PRO A 228 18.53 2.18 8.01
CA PRO A 228 17.78 0.93 7.76
C PRO A 228 16.47 1.16 7.03
N HIS A 229 15.69 2.18 7.40
CA HIS A 229 14.45 2.56 6.73
C HIS A 229 14.66 2.91 5.25
N SER A 230 15.73 3.65 4.96
CA SER A 230 16.10 4.01 3.59
C SER A 230 16.69 2.82 2.80
N LYS A 231 17.41 1.92 3.47
CA LYS A 231 17.90 0.66 2.88
C LYS A 231 16.71 -0.20 2.43
N MET A 232 15.64 -0.28 3.24
CA MET A 232 14.46 -1.07 2.92
C MET A 232 13.74 -0.58 1.67
N ASP A 233 13.64 0.75 1.47
CA ASP A 233 13.12 1.35 0.22
C ASP A 233 13.99 1.02 -1.00
N ALA A 234 15.31 0.86 -0.81
CA ALA A 234 16.25 0.58 -1.89
C ALA A 234 16.53 -0.94 -2.10
N ASP A 235 16.05 -1.82 -1.23
CA ASP A 235 16.39 -3.23 -1.23
C ASP A 235 15.60 -4.02 -2.30
N PRO A 236 16.28 -4.59 -3.32
CA PRO A 236 15.60 -5.37 -4.36
C PRO A 236 14.89 -6.62 -3.81
N GLU A 237 15.34 -7.19 -2.70
CA GLU A 237 14.72 -8.38 -2.09
C GLU A 237 13.35 -8.06 -1.51
N VAL A 238 13.24 -6.89 -0.85
CA VAL A 238 11.95 -6.38 -0.35
C VAL A 238 10.96 -6.27 -1.51
N TRP A 239 11.33 -5.57 -2.58
CA TRP A 239 10.44 -5.32 -3.71
C TRP A 239 10.13 -6.58 -4.53
N SER A 240 11.08 -7.54 -4.62
CA SER A 240 10.82 -8.86 -5.20
C SER A 240 9.79 -9.65 -4.37
N THR A 241 9.84 -9.52 -3.06
CA THR A 241 8.87 -10.17 -2.16
C THR A 241 7.47 -9.55 -2.34
N VAL A 242 7.36 -8.22 -2.37
CA VAL A 242 6.09 -7.52 -2.62
C VAL A 242 5.52 -7.88 -3.99
N GLU A 243 6.35 -7.90 -5.04
CA GLU A 243 5.96 -8.31 -6.39
C GLU A 243 5.35 -9.72 -6.40
N LYS A 244 6.01 -10.69 -5.77
CA LYS A 244 5.51 -12.07 -5.68
C LYS A 244 4.17 -12.17 -4.99
N LEU A 245 3.97 -11.43 -3.89
CA LEU A 245 2.70 -11.37 -3.18
C LEU A 245 1.58 -10.83 -4.08
N ILE A 246 1.83 -9.73 -4.78
CA ILE A 246 0.86 -9.11 -5.69
C ILE A 246 0.53 -10.05 -6.86
N LEU A 247 1.55 -10.61 -7.53
CA LEU A 247 1.34 -11.49 -8.68
C LEU A 247 0.65 -12.80 -8.30
N SER A 248 0.94 -13.36 -7.12
CA SER A 248 0.23 -14.52 -6.59
C SER A 248 -1.25 -14.21 -6.35
N GLU A 249 -1.57 -13.03 -5.77
CA GLU A 249 -2.95 -12.62 -5.54
C GLU A 249 -3.76 -12.49 -6.83
N ILE A 250 -3.15 -11.90 -7.88
CA ILE A 250 -3.76 -11.80 -9.22
C ILE A 250 -4.01 -13.19 -9.81
N GLY A 251 -3.05 -14.10 -9.68
CA GLY A 251 -3.16 -15.48 -10.16
C GLY A 251 -4.26 -16.27 -9.47
N ASP A 252 -4.31 -16.23 -8.15
CA ASP A 252 -5.33 -16.89 -7.34
C ASP A 252 -6.74 -16.36 -7.66
N THR A 253 -6.85 -15.04 -7.88
CA THR A 253 -8.10 -14.38 -8.24
C THR A 253 -8.62 -14.89 -9.60
N LYS A 254 -7.75 -14.97 -10.61
CA LYS A 254 -8.13 -15.51 -11.95
C LYS A 254 -8.57 -16.97 -11.89
N LEU A 255 -7.91 -17.79 -11.09
CA LEU A 255 -8.32 -19.19 -10.90
C LEU A 255 -9.68 -19.30 -10.23
N GLY A 256 -9.97 -18.42 -9.26
CA GLY A 256 -11.29 -18.32 -8.61
C GLY A 256 -12.39 -17.98 -9.59
N ILE A 257 -12.20 -16.96 -10.43
CA ILE A 257 -13.16 -16.54 -11.46
C ILE A 257 -13.46 -17.69 -12.42
N LEU A 258 -12.43 -18.32 -12.97
CA LEU A 258 -12.59 -19.44 -13.91
C LEU A 258 -13.31 -20.64 -13.28
N ALA A 259 -13.21 -20.84 -11.97
CA ALA A 259 -13.94 -21.87 -11.26
C ALA A 259 -15.41 -21.52 -11.10
N GLU A 260 -15.75 -20.25 -10.81
CA GLU A 260 -17.13 -19.78 -10.71
C GLU A 260 -17.86 -19.81 -12.06
N GLU A 261 -17.20 -19.37 -13.15
CA GLU A 261 -17.76 -19.44 -14.52
C GLU A 261 -18.09 -20.88 -14.94
N ARG A 262 -17.27 -21.87 -14.56
CA ARG A 262 -17.53 -23.28 -14.85
C ARG A 262 -18.70 -23.86 -14.08
N VAL A 263 -19.01 -23.31 -12.90
CA VAL A 263 -20.16 -23.74 -12.08
C VAL A 263 -21.46 -23.16 -12.64
N VAL A 264 -21.41 -21.97 -13.24
CA VAL A 264 -22.59 -21.29 -13.83
C VAL A 264 -22.96 -21.88 -15.21
N ASP A 265 -21.97 -22.37 -15.98
CA ASP A 265 -22.21 -23.06 -17.27
C ASP A 265 -21.75 -24.53 -17.21
N PRO A 266 -22.58 -25.45 -16.71
CA PRO A 266 -22.23 -26.88 -16.63
C PRO A 266 -22.10 -27.59 -18.00
N GLY A 267 -22.23 -26.83 -19.10
CA GLY A 267 -22.18 -27.42 -20.45
C GLY A 267 -23.33 -28.38 -20.74
N PRO A 268 -23.56 -28.75 -22.00
CA PRO A 268 -24.60 -29.73 -22.34
C PRO A 268 -24.29 -31.10 -21.69
N ASP A 269 -25.27 -31.67 -21.00
CA ASP A 269 -25.14 -33.01 -20.39
C ASP A 269 -24.71 -34.03 -21.45
N PRO A 270 -23.56 -34.71 -21.32
CA PRO A 270 -23.07 -35.68 -22.31
C PRO A 270 -23.96 -36.92 -22.46
N ARG A 271 -25.14 -36.95 -21.82
CA ARG A 271 -26.12 -38.05 -21.85
C ARG A 271 -27.40 -37.73 -22.58
N GLY A 272 -27.43 -36.64 -23.37
CA GLY A 272 -28.54 -36.31 -24.27
C GLY A 272 -28.41 -36.95 -25.64
#